data_f6705cbfb5f57bb781998633257f3fde
#
_entry.id   f6705cbfb5f57bb781998633257f3fde
#
_cell.length_a   1.000
_cell.length_b   1.000
_cell.length_c   1.000
_cell.angle_alpha   90.00
_cell.angle_beta   90.00
_cell.angle_gamma   90.00
#
_symmetry.space_group_name_H-M   'P 1'
#
loop_
_entity.id
_entity.type
_entity.pdbx_description
1 polymer ?
#
loop_
_entity_poly.entity_id
_entity_poly.type
_entity_poly.pdbx_seq_one_letter_code
_entity_poly.pdbx_strand_id
1 'polypeptide(L)'
;MRILTAFTHSLGGQDAYALAARLSDAFSWPMDMVSVVRGGTHGAITEGSDIAYQDVVLQQVVQWMDEVTYVRPTELPVTKHLRYNDSFPEGLIETAVELGSSLLVAGGGRHGLTGRVSLGSIGQTLLNASPVPVALAPRGTRFDREAGVERITVMLGESGGWQPVLGAARTYAQACGAPLRLVTVATRDSPDDARIIERAESWLDEARLTVDGLEDERVVIVRAGDMGSAIVSMDWKHEVALLGSARLARRGLLFLGPTANKIMRNLPVPLVAVPSAPEGGEET
;
A
#
# COMPACT_ATOMS: atom_id res chain seq x y z
N MET A 1 -2.67 -9.14 -13.64
CA MET A 1 -2.34 -8.59 -12.29
C MET A 1 -3.50 -8.84 -11.36
N ARG A 2 -3.28 -8.94 -10.04
CA ARG A 2 -4.33 -9.20 -9.04
C ARG A 2 -4.01 -8.52 -7.72
N ILE A 3 -5.04 -8.25 -6.94
CA ILE A 3 -4.95 -7.62 -5.63
C ILE A 3 -5.24 -8.66 -4.55
N LEU A 4 -4.39 -8.77 -3.52
CA LEU A 4 -4.66 -9.52 -2.32
C LEU A 4 -5.04 -8.56 -1.20
N THR A 5 -6.19 -8.75 -0.55
CA THR A 5 -6.57 -7.97 0.63
C THR A 5 -6.50 -8.81 1.90
N ALA A 6 -5.82 -8.26 2.90
CA ALA A 6 -5.81 -8.81 4.25
C ALA A 6 -7.15 -8.55 4.94
N PHE A 7 -7.85 -9.59 5.37
CA PHE A 7 -9.14 -9.45 6.03
C PHE A 7 -9.11 -10.00 7.46
N THR A 8 -9.62 -9.19 8.37
CA THR A 8 -9.98 -9.56 9.73
C THR A 8 -11.30 -8.89 10.07
N HIS A 9 -12.10 -9.48 10.96
CA HIS A 9 -13.34 -8.86 11.46
C HIS A 9 -13.01 -7.71 12.41
N SER A 10 -12.46 -6.63 11.84
CA SER A 10 -12.07 -5.42 12.55
C SER A 10 -12.26 -4.19 11.66
N LEU A 11 -12.26 -3.01 12.27
CA LEU A 11 -12.37 -1.76 11.51
C LEU A 11 -11.23 -1.62 10.48
N GLY A 12 -10.01 -2.05 10.82
CA GLY A 12 -8.89 -2.04 9.89
C GLY A 12 -9.06 -3.03 8.73
N GLY A 13 -9.60 -4.24 9.00
CA GLY A 13 -9.92 -5.20 7.95
C GLY A 13 -11.01 -4.71 6.99
N GLN A 14 -12.01 -4.00 7.52
CA GLN A 14 -13.04 -3.35 6.70
C GLN A 14 -12.46 -2.19 5.86
N ASP A 15 -11.54 -1.40 6.42
CA ASP A 15 -10.85 -0.34 5.70
C ASP A 15 -9.96 -0.92 4.57
N ALA A 16 -9.25 -2.04 4.86
CA ALA A 16 -8.46 -2.76 3.85
C ALA A 16 -9.32 -3.26 2.70
N TYR A 17 -10.41 -3.94 3.02
CA TYR A 17 -11.35 -4.43 2.00
C TYR A 17 -11.92 -3.29 1.17
N ALA A 18 -12.33 -2.19 1.80
CA ALA A 18 -12.88 -1.03 1.10
C ALA A 18 -11.88 -0.39 0.12
N LEU A 19 -10.60 -0.29 0.53
CA LEU A 19 -9.55 0.17 -0.38
C LEU A 19 -9.30 -0.83 -1.51
N ALA A 20 -9.19 -2.12 -1.19
CA ALA A 20 -8.96 -3.16 -2.20
C ALA A 20 -10.08 -3.22 -3.24
N ALA A 21 -11.34 -3.11 -2.82
CA ALA A 21 -12.49 -3.04 -3.70
C ALA A 21 -12.41 -1.85 -4.66
N ARG A 22 -12.11 -0.64 -4.12
CA ARG A 22 -11.92 0.55 -4.95
C ARG A 22 -10.80 0.40 -5.97
N LEU A 23 -9.65 -0.17 -5.55
CA LEU A 23 -8.51 -0.39 -6.44
C LEU A 23 -8.78 -1.50 -7.45
N SER A 24 -9.51 -2.56 -7.07
CA SER A 24 -9.93 -3.64 -7.96
C SER A 24 -10.78 -3.09 -9.11
N ASP A 25 -11.79 -2.31 -8.77
CA ASP A 25 -12.68 -1.71 -9.76
C ASP A 25 -11.94 -0.68 -10.64
N ALA A 26 -11.12 0.20 -10.03
CA ALA A 26 -10.37 1.22 -10.76
C ALA A 26 -9.33 0.64 -11.73
N PHE A 27 -8.63 -0.43 -11.33
CA PHE A 27 -7.59 -1.06 -12.14
C PHE A 27 -8.11 -2.20 -13.02
N SER A 28 -9.35 -2.62 -12.85
CA SER A 28 -9.92 -3.83 -13.47
C SER A 28 -9.09 -5.09 -13.14
N TRP A 29 -8.59 -5.20 -11.90
CA TRP A 29 -7.82 -6.34 -11.44
C TRP A 29 -8.64 -7.21 -10.50
N PRO A 30 -8.67 -8.56 -10.72
CA PRO A 30 -9.36 -9.46 -9.81
C PRO A 30 -8.78 -9.37 -8.40
N MET A 31 -9.66 -9.62 -7.41
CA MET A 31 -9.34 -9.50 -5.99
C MET A 31 -9.42 -10.85 -5.28
N ASP A 32 -8.36 -11.16 -4.53
CA ASP A 32 -8.32 -12.24 -3.55
C ASP A 32 -8.45 -11.65 -2.14
N MET A 33 -9.29 -12.21 -1.30
CA MET A 33 -9.43 -11.83 0.09
C MET A 33 -8.92 -12.97 0.97
N VAL A 34 -7.96 -12.69 1.84
CA VAL A 34 -7.36 -13.70 2.70
C VAL A 34 -7.55 -13.39 4.17
N SER A 35 -7.95 -14.39 4.94
CA SER A 35 -7.87 -14.39 6.39
C SER A 35 -6.89 -15.47 6.85
N VAL A 36 -5.96 -15.08 7.73
CA VAL A 36 -4.97 -16.00 8.31
C VAL A 36 -5.44 -16.35 9.72
N VAL A 37 -5.61 -17.64 9.97
CA VAL A 37 -6.05 -18.19 11.25
C VAL A 37 -4.84 -18.81 11.96
N ARG A 38 -4.66 -18.49 13.23
CA ARG A 38 -3.64 -19.14 14.08
C ARG A 38 -4.08 -20.56 14.45
N GLY A 39 -3.15 -21.46 14.47
CA GLY A 39 -3.40 -22.84 14.82
C GLY A 39 -3.59 -23.73 13.59
N GLY A 40 -2.98 -24.87 13.61
CA GLY A 40 -2.95 -25.81 12.51
C GLY A 40 -1.53 -26.30 12.26
N THR A 41 -0.74 -26.47 13.30
CA THR A 41 0.47 -27.31 13.20
C THR A 41 0.03 -28.68 12.71
N HIS A 42 0.49 -29.06 11.54
CA HIS A 42 0.50 -30.43 11.11
C HIS A 42 1.16 -31.26 12.21
N GLY A 43 0.36 -31.94 13.07
CA GLY A 43 0.96 -32.91 13.92
C GLY A 43 0.47 -33.10 15.35
N ALA A 44 -0.60 -32.51 15.81
CA ALA A 44 -1.24 -32.96 17.06
C ALA A 44 -2.75 -32.94 16.89
N ILE A 45 -3.32 -34.07 16.48
CA ILE A 45 -4.75 -34.33 16.67
C ILE A 45 -4.94 -34.50 18.17
N THR A 46 -5.25 -33.41 18.84
CA THR A 46 -5.74 -33.46 20.22
C THR A 46 -7.28 -33.49 20.15
N GLU A 47 -7.81 -34.58 20.63
CA GLU A 47 -9.20 -34.94 20.93
C GLU A 47 -10.36 -34.06 20.41
N GLY A 48 -11.44 -34.67 19.99
CA GLY A 48 -12.64 -34.22 19.29
C GLY A 48 -13.28 -32.87 19.65
N SER A 49 -12.94 -32.21 20.74
CA SER A 49 -13.42 -30.86 21.11
C SER A 49 -12.73 -29.74 20.33
N ASP A 50 -11.45 -29.92 19.96
CA ASP A 50 -10.66 -28.90 19.27
C ASP A 50 -11.05 -28.78 17.78
N ILE A 51 -11.45 -29.92 17.16
CA ILE A 51 -11.90 -29.94 15.77
C ILE A 51 -13.24 -29.18 15.65
N ALA A 52 -14.19 -29.44 16.56
CA ALA A 52 -15.47 -28.75 16.54
C ALA A 52 -15.34 -27.23 16.77
N TYR A 53 -14.40 -26.82 17.60
CA TYR A 53 -14.12 -25.39 17.83
C TYR A 53 -13.46 -24.73 16.61
N GLN A 54 -12.51 -25.39 15.98
CA GLN A 54 -11.87 -24.89 14.75
C GLN A 54 -12.88 -24.72 13.61
N ASP A 55 -13.78 -25.68 13.42
CA ASP A 55 -14.84 -25.60 12.41
C ASP A 55 -15.77 -24.41 12.63
N VAL A 56 -16.15 -24.14 13.88
CA VAL A 56 -16.98 -22.96 14.23
C VAL A 56 -16.24 -21.65 13.93
N VAL A 57 -14.95 -21.55 14.28
CA VAL A 57 -14.15 -20.36 13.99
C VAL A 57 -14.03 -20.13 12.48
N LEU A 58 -13.80 -21.18 11.72
CA LEU A 58 -13.68 -21.08 10.26
C LEU A 58 -15.00 -20.64 9.62
N GLN A 59 -16.12 -21.25 10.02
CA GLN A 59 -17.46 -20.85 9.56
C GLN A 59 -17.73 -19.38 9.85
N GLN A 60 -17.38 -18.92 11.06
CA GLN A 60 -17.55 -17.52 11.44
C GLN A 60 -16.69 -16.56 10.61
N VAL A 61 -15.44 -16.93 10.31
CA VAL A 61 -14.57 -16.12 9.44
C VAL A 61 -15.15 -16.05 8.03
N VAL A 62 -15.61 -17.16 7.47
CA VAL A 62 -16.26 -17.18 6.14
C VAL A 62 -17.50 -16.28 6.15
N GLN A 63 -18.34 -16.38 7.13
CA GLN A 63 -19.52 -15.52 7.28
C GLN A 63 -19.14 -14.04 7.28
N TRP A 64 -18.14 -13.62 8.04
CA TRP A 64 -17.66 -12.23 8.04
C TRP A 64 -17.11 -11.77 6.67
N MET A 65 -16.46 -12.69 5.96
CA MET A 65 -16.00 -12.41 4.58
C MET A 65 -17.18 -12.26 3.61
N ASP A 66 -18.27 -13.03 3.80
CA ASP A 66 -19.51 -12.91 3.04
C ASP A 66 -20.22 -11.58 3.32
N GLU A 67 -20.33 -11.23 4.59
CA GLU A 67 -20.98 -9.99 5.03
C GLU A 67 -20.29 -8.75 4.43
N VAL A 68 -18.95 -8.66 4.47
CA VAL A 68 -18.25 -7.50 3.93
C VAL A 68 -18.36 -7.41 2.43
N THR A 69 -18.34 -8.52 1.71
CA THR A 69 -18.53 -8.54 0.25
C THR A 69 -19.96 -8.20 -0.16
N TYR A 70 -20.95 -8.58 0.67
CA TYR A 70 -22.35 -8.21 0.44
C TYR A 70 -22.61 -6.71 0.67
N VAL A 71 -22.02 -6.13 1.73
CA VAL A 71 -22.17 -4.70 2.05
C VAL A 71 -21.48 -3.80 1.04
N ARG A 72 -20.36 -4.25 0.47
CA ARG A 72 -19.60 -3.52 -0.55
C ARG A 72 -19.23 -4.47 -1.69
N PRO A 73 -20.13 -4.71 -2.64
CA PRO A 73 -19.82 -5.51 -3.82
C PRO A 73 -18.79 -4.81 -4.72
N THR A 74 -18.06 -5.59 -5.47
CA THR A 74 -17.12 -5.16 -6.51
C THR A 74 -17.64 -5.57 -7.89
N GLU A 75 -17.19 -4.89 -8.94
CA GLU A 75 -17.53 -5.25 -10.31
C GLU A 75 -16.95 -6.63 -10.69
N LEU A 76 -15.75 -6.94 -10.17
CA LEU A 76 -15.11 -8.23 -10.37
C LEU A 76 -15.36 -9.18 -9.19
N PRO A 77 -15.40 -10.51 -9.44
CA PRO A 77 -15.58 -11.49 -8.37
C PRO A 77 -14.42 -11.49 -7.38
N VAL A 78 -14.75 -11.69 -6.09
CA VAL A 78 -13.78 -11.82 -5.00
C VAL A 78 -13.57 -13.29 -4.68
N THR A 79 -12.32 -13.76 -4.80
CA THR A 79 -11.95 -15.11 -4.35
C THR A 79 -11.54 -15.06 -2.87
N LYS A 80 -12.12 -15.94 -2.06
CA LYS A 80 -11.87 -15.98 -0.61
C LYS A 80 -10.90 -17.10 -0.26
N HIS A 81 -9.91 -16.79 0.57
CA HIS A 81 -8.90 -17.73 1.02
C HIS A 81 -8.82 -17.75 2.54
N LEU A 82 -8.76 -18.95 3.11
CA LEU A 82 -8.37 -19.18 4.49
C LEU A 82 -6.98 -19.79 4.48
N ARG A 83 -6.10 -19.26 5.32
CA ARG A 83 -4.72 -19.73 5.49
C ARG A 83 -4.42 -19.96 6.97
N TYR A 84 -3.59 -20.94 7.23
CA TYR A 84 -3.07 -21.21 8.56
C TYR A 84 -1.62 -20.76 8.63
N ASN A 85 -1.31 -19.91 9.60
CA ASN A 85 0.05 -19.51 9.91
C ASN A 85 0.11 -18.99 11.35
N ASP A 86 1.22 -19.21 12.04
CA ASP A 86 1.42 -18.71 13.41
C ASP A 86 1.57 -17.18 13.44
N SER A 87 2.04 -16.60 12.34
CA SER A 87 2.21 -15.18 12.12
C SER A 87 1.26 -14.67 11.05
N PHE A 88 0.31 -13.82 11.42
CA PHE A 88 -0.64 -13.24 10.46
C PHE A 88 0.06 -12.52 9.29
N PRO A 89 1.06 -11.62 9.50
CA PRO A 89 1.73 -10.95 8.39
C PRO A 89 2.56 -11.90 7.50
N GLU A 90 3.18 -12.94 8.07
CA GLU A 90 3.92 -13.93 7.28
C GLU A 90 2.98 -14.73 6.40
N GLY A 91 1.84 -15.19 6.93
CA GLY A 91 0.83 -15.89 6.14
C GLY A 91 0.26 -15.02 5.01
N LEU A 92 0.17 -13.69 5.19
CA LEU A 92 -0.20 -12.76 4.13
C LEU A 92 0.86 -12.68 3.03
N ILE A 93 2.13 -12.57 3.41
CA ILE A 93 3.25 -12.49 2.47
C ILE A 93 3.35 -13.78 1.66
N GLU A 94 3.31 -14.93 2.31
CA GLU A 94 3.34 -16.26 1.68
C GLU A 94 2.18 -16.40 0.68
N THR A 95 0.97 -16.03 1.08
CA THR A 95 -0.20 -16.07 0.19
C THR A 95 -0.05 -15.13 -0.99
N ALA A 96 0.48 -13.92 -0.78
CA ALA A 96 0.70 -12.96 -1.85
C ALA A 96 1.70 -13.46 -2.89
N VAL A 97 2.76 -14.13 -2.44
CA VAL A 97 3.77 -14.75 -3.32
C VAL A 97 3.18 -15.97 -4.04
N GLU A 98 2.49 -16.86 -3.32
CA GLU A 98 1.83 -18.05 -3.88
C GLU A 98 0.85 -17.71 -5.00
N LEU A 99 0.03 -16.69 -4.79
CA LEU A 99 -0.98 -16.26 -5.76
C LEU A 99 -0.43 -15.33 -6.85
N GLY A 100 0.84 -14.96 -6.81
CA GLY A 100 1.44 -14.00 -7.73
C GLY A 100 0.76 -12.62 -7.66
N SER A 101 0.42 -12.17 -6.46
CA SER A 101 -0.26 -10.90 -6.25
C SER A 101 0.61 -9.72 -6.65
N SER A 102 0.03 -8.76 -7.37
CA SER A 102 0.71 -7.54 -7.81
C SER A 102 0.61 -6.42 -6.76
N LEU A 103 -0.32 -6.56 -5.81
CA LEU A 103 -0.56 -5.60 -4.73
C LEU A 103 -1.17 -6.31 -3.53
N LEU A 104 -0.60 -6.09 -2.34
CA LEU A 104 -1.14 -6.53 -1.05
C LEU A 104 -1.77 -5.34 -0.33
N VAL A 105 -3.04 -5.42 0.02
CA VAL A 105 -3.76 -4.34 0.71
C VAL A 105 -3.99 -4.71 2.18
N ALA A 106 -3.60 -3.81 3.08
CA ALA A 106 -3.79 -3.96 4.50
C ALA A 106 -4.41 -2.70 5.13
N GLY A 107 -5.11 -2.88 6.23
CA GLY A 107 -5.69 -1.78 6.98
C GLY A 107 -4.72 -1.16 7.97
N GLY A 108 -5.00 0.05 8.37
CA GLY A 108 -4.26 0.76 9.39
C GLY A 108 -4.41 0.16 10.79
N GLY A 109 -3.56 0.60 11.71
CA GLY A 109 -3.61 0.23 13.13
C GLY A 109 -4.87 0.75 13.85
N ARG A 110 -5.17 0.17 15.02
CA ARG A 110 -6.35 0.54 15.82
C ARG A 110 -6.31 1.99 16.35
N HIS A 111 -5.11 2.52 16.54
CA HIS A 111 -4.88 3.87 17.07
C HIS A 111 -4.38 4.79 15.96
N GLY A 112 -5.01 5.94 15.80
CA GLY A 112 -4.67 6.93 14.78
C GLY A 112 -5.84 7.85 14.47
N LEU A 113 -5.56 8.98 13.83
CA LEU A 113 -6.59 9.92 13.37
C LEU A 113 -7.35 9.32 12.17
N THR A 114 -8.65 9.56 12.13
CA THR A 114 -9.48 9.23 10.97
C THR A 114 -8.97 10.01 9.73
N GLY A 115 -8.98 9.37 8.58
CA GLY A 115 -8.43 9.96 7.34
C GLY A 115 -6.90 9.93 7.25
N ARG A 116 -6.21 9.20 8.14
CA ARG A 116 -4.74 9.07 8.12
C ARG A 116 -4.31 7.61 8.06
N VAL A 117 -3.17 7.38 7.41
CA VAL A 117 -2.51 6.08 7.47
C VAL A 117 -1.89 5.93 8.87
N SER A 118 -2.26 4.87 9.56
CA SER A 118 -1.67 4.51 10.85
C SER A 118 -1.08 3.11 10.79
N LEU A 119 0.14 2.93 11.32
CA LEU A 119 0.77 1.63 11.36
C LEU A 119 0.33 0.86 12.61
N GLY A 120 -0.23 -0.34 12.37
CA GLY A 120 -0.27 -1.40 13.36
C GLY A 120 0.92 -2.34 13.18
N SER A 121 1.06 -3.32 14.06
CA SER A 121 2.14 -4.32 13.98
C SER A 121 2.16 -5.06 12.64
N ILE A 122 0.98 -5.42 12.11
CA ILE A 122 0.85 -6.08 10.80
C ILE A 122 1.42 -5.18 9.69
N GLY A 123 0.94 -3.95 9.57
CA GLY A 123 1.41 -3.00 8.56
C GLY A 123 2.92 -2.75 8.66
N GLN A 124 3.45 -2.65 9.88
CA GLN A 124 4.89 -2.48 10.08
C GLN A 124 5.70 -3.69 9.60
N THR A 125 5.26 -4.91 9.89
CA THR A 125 5.91 -6.12 9.40
C THR A 125 5.87 -6.20 7.88
N LEU A 126 4.70 -5.93 7.27
CA LEU A 126 4.56 -5.93 5.82
C LEU A 126 5.49 -4.91 5.15
N LEU A 127 5.60 -3.70 5.71
CA LEU A 127 6.48 -2.63 5.20
C LEU A 127 7.98 -2.90 5.40
N ASN A 128 8.34 -3.94 6.13
CA ASN A 128 9.74 -4.32 6.37
C ASN A 128 10.12 -5.66 5.75
N ALA A 129 9.17 -6.44 5.23
CA ALA A 129 9.44 -7.81 4.79
C ALA A 129 8.74 -8.21 3.48
N SER A 130 7.77 -7.43 2.99
CA SER A 130 7.02 -7.82 1.80
C SER A 130 7.87 -7.68 0.53
N PRO A 131 7.93 -8.74 -0.32
CA PRO A 131 8.49 -8.65 -1.67
C PRO A 131 7.47 -8.09 -2.68
N VAL A 132 6.22 -7.89 -2.27
CA VAL A 132 5.12 -7.38 -3.09
C VAL A 132 4.79 -5.96 -2.63
N PRO A 133 4.41 -5.03 -3.53
CA PRO A 133 3.91 -3.72 -3.14
C PRO A 133 2.78 -3.81 -2.10
N VAL A 134 2.83 -2.95 -1.08
CA VAL A 134 1.87 -2.94 0.02
C VAL A 134 1.08 -1.65 0.03
N ALA A 135 -0.23 -1.74 -0.15
CA ALA A 135 -1.15 -0.63 0.03
C ALA A 135 -1.68 -0.58 1.47
N LEU A 136 -1.65 0.59 2.07
CA LEU A 136 -2.19 0.85 3.40
C LEU A 136 -3.42 1.74 3.31
N ALA A 137 -4.54 1.23 3.81
CA ALA A 137 -5.78 2.00 3.88
C ALA A 137 -5.72 3.01 5.04
N PRO A 138 -6.05 4.29 4.80
CA PRO A 138 -6.32 5.24 5.86
C PRO A 138 -7.47 4.75 6.77
N ARG A 139 -7.43 5.14 8.02
CA ARG A 139 -8.53 4.84 8.93
C ARG A 139 -9.82 5.54 8.50
N GLY A 140 -10.88 4.79 8.34
CA GLY A 140 -12.19 5.30 7.90
C GLY A 140 -12.46 5.14 6.41
N THR A 141 -11.55 4.55 5.64
CA THR A 141 -11.75 4.25 4.21
C THR A 141 -13.05 3.47 3.95
N ARG A 142 -13.52 2.67 4.91
CA ARG A 142 -14.81 1.95 4.83
C ARG A 142 -16.02 2.87 4.69
N PHE A 143 -15.91 4.14 5.08
CA PHE A 143 -16.98 5.14 4.94
C PHE A 143 -16.90 5.90 3.62
N ASP A 144 -15.77 5.83 2.93
CA ASP A 144 -15.58 6.41 1.61
C ASP A 144 -16.35 5.58 0.58
N ARG A 145 -17.38 6.18 0.01
CA ARG A 145 -18.25 5.55 -1.00
C ARG A 145 -17.89 5.99 -2.41
N GLU A 146 -16.94 6.90 -2.55
CA GLU A 146 -16.55 7.38 -3.85
C GLU A 146 -15.72 6.33 -4.58
N ALA A 147 -16.05 6.13 -5.84
CA ALA A 147 -15.38 5.15 -6.70
C ALA A 147 -14.22 5.79 -7.45
N GLY A 148 -13.23 4.96 -7.80
CA GLY A 148 -12.17 5.33 -8.71
C GLY A 148 -10.91 5.90 -8.03
N VAL A 149 -9.96 6.22 -8.91
CA VAL A 149 -8.68 6.85 -8.59
C VAL A 149 -8.48 7.98 -9.59
N GLU A 150 -8.48 9.23 -9.12
CA GLU A 150 -8.40 10.41 -9.98
C GLU A 150 -6.96 10.80 -10.33
N ARG A 151 -6.01 10.37 -9.52
CA ARG A 151 -4.59 10.70 -9.70
C ARG A 151 -3.70 9.68 -9.00
N ILE A 152 -2.53 9.41 -9.56
CA ILE A 152 -1.46 8.65 -8.93
C ILE A 152 -0.33 9.62 -8.56
N THR A 153 -0.02 9.74 -7.28
CA THR A 153 1.05 10.64 -6.78
C THR A 153 2.27 9.86 -6.36
N VAL A 154 3.43 10.17 -6.92
CA VAL A 154 4.71 9.55 -6.53
C VAL A 154 5.51 10.55 -5.70
N MET A 155 5.84 10.15 -4.47
CA MET A 155 6.68 10.93 -3.57
C MET A 155 8.14 10.53 -3.76
N LEU A 156 8.92 11.38 -4.38
CA LEU A 156 10.34 11.16 -4.70
C LEU A 156 11.24 11.80 -3.65
N GLY A 157 12.25 11.08 -3.24
CA GLY A 157 13.28 11.57 -2.31
C GLY A 157 14.63 11.73 -2.99
N GLU A 158 15.57 12.34 -2.29
CA GLU A 158 16.91 12.72 -2.75
C GLU A 158 17.80 11.52 -3.17
N SER A 159 17.51 10.33 -2.70
CA SER A 159 18.44 9.20 -2.78
C SER A 159 18.48 8.46 -4.11
N GLY A 160 17.68 8.84 -5.11
CA GLY A 160 17.58 8.10 -6.37
C GLY A 160 16.96 6.70 -6.21
N GLY A 161 17.15 5.83 -7.21
CA GLY A 161 16.60 4.45 -7.16
C GLY A 161 15.09 4.41 -7.32
N TRP A 162 14.53 5.31 -8.11
CA TRP A 162 13.10 5.50 -8.28
C TRP A 162 12.46 4.54 -9.29
N GLN A 163 13.24 3.80 -10.07
CA GLN A 163 12.75 2.95 -11.16
C GLN A 163 11.62 2.00 -10.72
N PRO A 164 11.71 1.27 -9.59
CA PRO A 164 10.63 0.40 -9.16
C PRO A 164 9.34 1.14 -8.84
N VAL A 165 9.41 2.27 -8.11
CA VAL A 165 8.22 3.03 -7.75
C VAL A 165 7.61 3.76 -8.95
N LEU A 166 8.42 4.25 -9.89
CA LEU A 166 7.95 4.86 -11.13
C LEU A 166 7.33 3.81 -12.06
N GLY A 167 7.91 2.61 -12.15
CA GLY A 167 7.35 1.48 -12.89
C GLY A 167 5.98 1.05 -12.34
N ALA A 168 5.84 0.97 -11.01
CA ALA A 168 4.56 0.69 -10.36
C ALA A 168 3.54 1.81 -10.62
N ALA A 169 3.96 3.07 -10.50
CA ALA A 169 3.09 4.23 -10.76
C ALA A 169 2.58 4.25 -12.19
N ARG A 170 3.46 4.02 -13.16
CA ARG A 170 3.08 3.88 -14.58
C ARG A 170 2.04 2.78 -14.77
N THR A 171 2.27 1.61 -14.18
CA THR A 171 1.35 0.47 -14.27
C THR A 171 -0.02 0.81 -13.72
N TYR A 172 -0.09 1.47 -12.55
CA TYR A 172 -1.36 1.84 -11.91
C TYR A 172 -2.08 2.96 -12.69
N ALA A 173 -1.34 3.98 -13.12
CA ALA A 173 -1.90 5.08 -13.92
C ALA A 173 -2.50 4.58 -15.24
N GLN A 174 -1.79 3.68 -15.93
CA GLN A 174 -2.31 3.05 -17.16
C GLN A 174 -3.54 2.19 -16.90
N ALA A 175 -3.58 1.47 -15.77
CA ALA A 175 -4.71 0.61 -15.42
C ALA A 175 -6.00 1.39 -15.15
N CYS A 176 -5.91 2.56 -14.49
CA CYS A 176 -7.09 3.38 -14.17
C CYS A 176 -7.29 4.59 -15.08
N GLY A 177 -6.38 4.84 -16.03
CA GLY A 177 -6.45 6.03 -16.89
C GLY A 177 -6.24 7.36 -16.15
N ALA A 178 -5.63 7.33 -14.94
CA ALA A 178 -5.42 8.53 -14.14
C ALA A 178 -4.07 9.19 -14.46
N PRO A 179 -3.97 10.53 -14.38
CA PRO A 179 -2.71 11.24 -14.54
C PRO A 179 -1.74 10.98 -13.39
N LEU A 180 -0.46 11.13 -13.65
CA LEU A 180 0.61 11.09 -12.66
C LEU A 180 0.88 12.47 -12.08
N ARG A 181 1.21 12.51 -10.79
CA ARG A 181 1.81 13.66 -10.12
C ARG A 181 3.12 13.23 -9.46
N LEU A 182 4.22 13.87 -9.86
CA LEU A 182 5.54 13.66 -9.26
C LEU A 182 5.80 14.75 -8.23
N VAL A 183 6.11 14.35 -7.00
CA VAL A 183 6.26 15.28 -5.87
C VAL A 183 7.58 15.03 -5.17
N THR A 184 8.32 16.09 -4.92
CA THR A 184 9.41 16.09 -3.94
C THR A 184 9.17 17.16 -2.89
N VAL A 185 9.57 16.90 -1.64
CA VAL A 185 9.44 17.85 -0.54
C VAL A 185 10.84 18.26 -0.10
N ALA A 186 11.19 19.50 -0.38
CA ALA A 186 12.42 20.13 0.10
C ALA A 186 12.12 20.93 1.38
N THR A 187 12.88 20.69 2.44
CA THR A 187 12.77 21.44 3.70
C THR A 187 13.89 22.46 3.80
N ARG A 188 13.53 23.69 4.19
CA ARG A 188 14.47 24.81 4.36
C ARG A 188 15.11 24.77 5.72
N ASP A 189 16.43 24.52 5.76
CA ASP A 189 17.24 24.73 6.97
C ASP A 189 18.56 25.51 6.65
N SER A 190 18.71 26.04 5.42
CA SER A 190 19.97 26.64 4.95
C SER A 190 19.73 27.87 4.06
N PRO A 191 20.68 28.83 4.01
CA PRO A 191 20.63 29.96 3.07
C PRO A 191 20.76 29.59 1.58
N ASP A 192 21.11 28.36 1.24
CA ASP A 192 21.27 27.86 -0.15
C ASP A 192 19.97 27.32 -0.78
N ASP A 193 18.84 27.89 -0.48
CA ASP A 193 17.51 27.44 -0.91
C ASP A 193 17.34 27.30 -2.42
N ALA A 194 17.96 28.18 -3.22
CA ALA A 194 17.86 28.12 -4.68
C ALA A 194 18.48 26.83 -5.25
N ARG A 195 19.61 26.38 -4.70
CA ARG A 195 20.27 25.13 -5.12
C ARG A 195 19.47 23.89 -4.74
N ILE A 196 18.76 23.93 -3.59
CA ILE A 196 17.90 22.83 -3.15
C ILE A 196 16.71 22.68 -4.10
N ILE A 197 16.12 23.80 -4.52
CA ILE A 197 15.00 23.80 -5.48
C ILE A 197 15.48 23.30 -6.85
N GLU A 198 16.56 23.86 -7.40
CA GLU A 198 17.12 23.46 -8.69
C GLU A 198 17.44 21.95 -8.74
N ARG A 199 17.98 21.43 -7.65
CA ARG A 199 18.27 20.02 -7.49
C ARG A 199 16.99 19.17 -7.44
N ALA A 200 15.98 19.61 -6.71
CA ALA A 200 14.68 18.94 -6.64
C ALA A 200 13.96 18.93 -8.01
N GLU A 201 14.02 20.01 -8.75
CA GLU A 201 13.50 20.12 -10.13
C GLU A 201 14.23 19.16 -11.08
N SER A 202 15.57 19.09 -10.98
CA SER A 202 16.37 18.15 -11.78
C SER A 202 15.98 16.69 -11.54
N TRP A 203 15.69 16.29 -10.30
CA TRP A 203 15.22 14.93 -10.02
C TRP A 203 13.84 14.65 -10.60
N LEU A 204 12.93 15.61 -10.54
CA LEU A 204 11.61 15.46 -11.13
C LEU A 204 11.70 15.36 -12.66
N ASP A 205 12.60 16.09 -13.29
CA ASP A 205 12.85 16.00 -14.73
C ASP A 205 13.42 14.62 -15.12
N GLU A 206 14.37 14.09 -14.35
CA GLU A 206 14.91 12.75 -14.55
C GLU A 206 13.83 11.68 -14.37
N ALA A 207 13.04 11.78 -13.29
CA ALA A 207 11.95 10.85 -13.02
C ALA A 207 10.88 10.86 -14.12
N ARG A 208 10.58 12.04 -14.68
CA ARG A 208 9.63 12.20 -15.77
C ARG A 208 10.02 11.41 -17.01
N LEU A 209 11.30 11.36 -17.36
CA LEU A 209 11.78 10.59 -18.50
C LEU A 209 11.46 9.09 -18.37
N THR A 210 11.36 8.58 -17.16
CA THR A 210 11.01 7.17 -16.89
C THR A 210 9.52 6.88 -17.12
N VAL A 211 8.66 7.89 -17.00
CA VAL A 211 7.19 7.76 -17.13
C VAL A 211 6.66 8.44 -18.38
N ASP A 212 7.50 8.58 -19.40
CA ASP A 212 7.14 9.23 -20.65
C ASP A 212 5.83 8.70 -21.27
N GLY A 213 5.06 9.60 -21.86
CA GLY A 213 3.77 9.32 -22.48
C GLY A 213 2.58 9.25 -21.52
N LEU A 214 2.74 9.57 -20.23
CA LEU A 214 1.68 9.78 -19.26
C LEU A 214 1.55 11.27 -18.96
N GLU A 215 0.30 11.75 -18.77
CA GLU A 215 0.06 13.09 -18.26
C GLU A 215 0.66 13.19 -16.85
N ASP A 216 1.48 14.24 -16.61
CA ASP A 216 2.18 14.44 -15.36
C ASP A 216 2.08 15.88 -14.86
N GLU A 217 2.07 16.01 -13.55
CA GLU A 217 2.23 17.27 -12.84
C GLU A 217 3.49 17.17 -11.97
N ARG A 218 4.39 18.14 -12.06
CA ARG A 218 5.60 18.23 -11.23
C ARG A 218 5.40 19.24 -10.13
N VAL A 219 5.62 18.84 -8.90
CA VAL A 219 5.44 19.69 -7.73
C VAL A 219 6.69 19.62 -6.86
N VAL A 220 7.37 20.75 -6.72
CA VAL A 220 8.40 20.97 -5.72
C VAL A 220 7.78 21.74 -4.56
N ILE A 221 7.73 21.13 -3.39
CA ILE A 221 7.23 21.79 -2.20
C ILE A 221 8.44 22.21 -1.37
N VAL A 222 8.66 23.52 -1.31
CA VAL A 222 9.68 24.12 -0.45
C VAL A 222 8.98 24.80 0.71
N ARG A 223 9.24 24.30 1.92
CA ARG A 223 8.73 24.94 3.15
C ARG A 223 9.83 25.01 4.20
N ALA A 224 9.88 26.15 4.88
CA ALA A 224 10.60 26.24 6.14
C ALA A 224 9.83 25.46 7.20
N GLY A 225 10.46 24.53 7.90
CA GLY A 225 9.88 23.78 8.99
C GLY A 225 9.47 22.34 8.68
N ASP A 226 8.33 21.90 9.26
CA ASP A 226 7.95 20.50 9.30
C ASP A 226 7.42 19.94 7.97
N MET A 227 8.04 18.84 7.51
CA MET A 227 7.64 18.09 6.31
C MET A 227 6.17 17.63 6.39
N GLY A 228 5.68 17.29 7.58
CA GLY A 228 4.29 16.86 7.76
C GLY A 228 3.29 17.94 7.38
N SER A 229 3.55 19.19 7.80
CA SER A 229 2.72 20.34 7.45
C SER A 229 2.74 20.63 5.96
N ALA A 230 3.87 20.42 5.27
CA ALA A 230 3.98 20.55 3.83
C ALA A 230 3.07 19.53 3.11
N ILE A 231 3.11 18.28 3.52
CA ILE A 231 2.30 17.20 2.93
C ILE A 231 0.81 17.45 3.16
N VAL A 232 0.42 17.80 4.38
CA VAL A 232 -0.99 18.08 4.73
C VAL A 232 -1.59 19.21 3.90
N SER A 233 -0.79 20.21 3.54
CA SER A 233 -1.26 21.39 2.81
C SER A 233 -1.30 21.23 1.29
N MET A 234 -0.91 20.08 0.76
CA MET A 234 -1.07 19.76 -0.66
C MET A 234 -2.55 19.61 -1.00
N ASP A 235 -2.88 19.89 -2.26
CA ASP A 235 -4.19 19.56 -2.82
C ASP A 235 -4.30 18.05 -3.05
N TRP A 236 -4.95 17.35 -2.11
CA TRP A 236 -5.22 15.94 -2.19
C TRP A 236 -6.63 15.70 -2.75
N LYS A 237 -6.72 14.80 -3.74
CA LYS A 237 -7.98 14.34 -4.36
C LYS A 237 -8.22 12.86 -3.99
N HIS A 238 -9.13 12.20 -4.71
CA HIS A 238 -9.29 10.74 -4.65
C HIS A 238 -8.12 10.03 -5.34
N GLU A 239 -6.97 10.03 -4.69
CA GLU A 239 -5.72 9.56 -5.26
C GLU A 239 -5.03 8.51 -4.40
N VAL A 240 -3.98 7.91 -4.95
CA VAL A 240 -3.10 6.98 -4.26
C VAL A 240 -1.69 7.54 -4.29
N ALA A 241 -1.06 7.65 -3.13
CA ALA A 241 0.33 8.08 -3.01
C ALA A 241 1.27 6.85 -3.03
N LEU A 242 2.36 6.93 -3.78
CA LEU A 242 3.38 5.89 -3.86
C LEU A 242 4.68 6.36 -3.20
N LEU A 243 5.30 5.46 -2.45
CA LEU A 243 6.64 5.62 -1.88
C LEU A 243 7.50 4.42 -2.25
N GLY A 244 8.72 4.67 -2.72
CA GLY A 244 9.71 3.63 -2.93
C GLY A 244 10.37 3.17 -1.63
N SER A 245 10.88 1.96 -1.63
CA SER A 245 11.69 1.40 -0.55
C SER A 245 12.98 2.19 -0.36
N ALA A 246 13.45 2.30 0.87
CA ALA A 246 14.69 2.99 1.17
C ALA A 246 15.90 2.25 0.55
N ARG A 247 16.93 3.01 0.15
CA ARG A 247 18.16 2.49 -0.48
C ARG A 247 18.89 1.41 0.35
N LEU A 248 18.71 1.42 1.68
CA LEU A 248 19.29 0.43 2.59
C LEU A 248 18.44 -0.84 2.73
N ALA A 249 17.31 -0.94 2.02
CA ALA A 249 16.52 -2.15 2.00
C ALA A 249 17.33 -3.34 1.43
N ARG A 250 17.05 -4.54 1.93
CA ARG A 250 17.47 -5.75 1.21
C ARG A 250 16.80 -5.74 -0.16
N ARG A 251 17.56 -6.04 -1.20
CA ARG A 251 17.05 -6.05 -2.58
C ARG A 251 15.82 -6.96 -2.68
N GLY A 252 14.82 -6.50 -3.39
CA GLY A 252 13.55 -7.20 -3.54
C GLY A 252 12.60 -7.13 -2.35
N LEU A 253 12.97 -6.44 -1.26
CA LEU A 253 12.11 -6.28 -0.08
C LEU A 253 11.75 -4.82 0.19
N LEU A 254 10.64 -4.64 0.89
CA LEU A 254 10.19 -3.35 1.40
C LEU A 254 10.98 -2.96 2.66
N PHE A 255 11.37 -1.69 2.72
CA PHE A 255 11.82 -1.04 3.94
C PHE A 255 11.58 0.47 3.82
N LEU A 256 10.79 1.04 4.71
CA LEU A 256 10.57 2.49 4.75
C LEU A 256 11.53 3.16 5.74
N GLY A 257 12.38 4.04 5.21
CA GLY A 257 13.28 4.87 6.02
C GLY A 257 12.54 5.94 6.85
N PRO A 258 13.27 6.68 7.70
CA PRO A 258 12.67 7.68 8.60
C PRO A 258 11.86 8.76 7.87
N THR A 259 12.34 9.24 6.73
CA THR A 259 11.66 10.25 5.90
C THR A 259 10.35 9.72 5.34
N ALA A 260 10.37 8.52 4.73
CA ALA A 260 9.18 7.87 4.22
C ALA A 260 8.13 7.61 5.32
N ASN A 261 8.57 7.24 6.53
CA ASN A 261 7.70 7.10 7.69
C ASN A 261 7.05 8.43 8.13
N LYS A 262 7.78 9.56 8.06
CA LYS A 262 7.20 10.88 8.32
C LYS A 262 6.17 11.26 7.26
N ILE A 263 6.46 11.02 5.98
CA ILE A 263 5.52 11.23 4.88
C ILE A 263 4.24 10.43 5.12
N MET A 264 4.37 9.12 5.28
CA MET A 264 3.26 8.19 5.44
C MET A 264 2.28 8.61 6.54
N ARG A 265 2.79 9.00 7.72
CA ARG A 265 1.95 9.40 8.86
C ARG A 265 1.12 10.66 8.62
N ASN A 266 1.52 11.47 7.65
CA ASN A 266 0.86 12.74 7.31
C ASN A 266 0.00 12.66 6.03
N LEU A 267 0.05 11.54 5.30
CA LEU A 267 -0.76 11.35 4.11
C LEU A 267 -2.25 11.21 4.46
N PRO A 268 -3.14 12.00 3.84
CA PRO A 268 -4.58 11.86 4.00
C PRO A 268 -5.20 10.89 2.98
N VAL A 269 -4.40 10.26 2.15
CA VAL A 269 -4.80 9.33 1.08
C VAL A 269 -4.13 7.97 1.27
N PRO A 270 -4.63 6.90 0.63
CA PRO A 270 -3.98 5.61 0.64
C PRO A 270 -2.52 5.69 0.18
N LEU A 271 -1.67 4.93 0.86
CA LEU A 271 -0.26 4.81 0.52
C LEU A 271 0.01 3.45 -0.10
N VAL A 272 0.74 3.41 -1.20
CA VAL A 272 1.40 2.19 -1.69
C VAL A 272 2.91 2.31 -1.49
N ALA A 273 3.46 1.41 -0.71
CA ALA A 273 4.90 1.25 -0.57
C ALA A 273 5.39 0.19 -1.57
N VAL A 274 6.40 0.54 -2.36
CA VAL A 274 6.92 -0.32 -3.43
C VAL A 274 8.29 -0.87 -3.04
N PRO A 275 8.52 -2.20 -3.12
CA PRO A 275 9.82 -2.80 -2.83
C PRO A 275 10.92 -2.28 -3.75
N SER A 276 12.18 -2.42 -3.33
CA SER A 276 13.34 -2.22 -4.21
C SER A 276 13.38 -3.30 -5.30
N ALA A 277 14.15 -3.06 -6.36
CA ALA A 277 14.33 -4.07 -7.42
C ALA A 277 14.90 -5.38 -6.85
N PRO A 278 14.47 -6.56 -7.35
CA PRO A 278 15.05 -7.83 -6.98
C PRO A 278 16.51 -7.95 -7.43
N GLU A 279 17.27 -8.89 -6.84
CA GLU A 279 18.62 -9.23 -7.32
C GLU A 279 18.52 -9.85 -8.72
N GLY A 280 19.20 -9.27 -9.69
CA GLY A 280 19.28 -9.82 -11.05
C GLY A 280 18.59 -9.02 -12.16
N GLY A 281 17.94 -7.91 -11.86
CA GLY A 281 17.55 -6.93 -12.88
C GLY A 281 18.75 -6.07 -13.25
N GLU A 282 19.58 -6.53 -14.19
CA GLU A 282 20.55 -5.67 -14.83
C GLU A 282 19.80 -4.55 -15.56
N GLU A 283 20.27 -3.34 -15.35
CA GLU A 283 19.90 -2.17 -16.16
C GLU A 283 20.23 -2.50 -17.64
N THR A 284 19.21 -2.75 -18.44
CA THR A 284 19.30 -2.72 -19.91
C THR A 284 18.69 -1.43 -20.41
#